data_1971509f85bbe77ca8e0953761416f78
#
_entry.id   1971509f85bbe77ca8e0953761416f78
#
_cell.length_a   1.000
_cell.length_b   1.000
_cell.length_c   1.000
_cell.angle_alpha   90.00
_cell.angle_beta   90.00
_cell.angle_gamma   90.00
#
_symmetry.space_group_name_H-M   'P 1'
#
loop_
_entity.id
_entity.type
_entity.pdbx_description
1 polymer ?
#
loop_
_entity_poly.entity_id
_entity_poly.type
_entity_poly.pdbx_seq_one_letter_code
_entity_poly.pdbx_strand_id
1 'polypeptide(L)'
;MTMSDHVLSRIPVLQGAVAGDCEILHDSNDGRFQQRLARWTDIDRKVPAAIVLPRTENDCLKTVQWALKSNIPFVPKSGGHSPWSTIGSEGIIIDLSLYSDVRVDAGARTATVIGGVLAKEVSVRLAEAGFFTALGNGNSVGAIPYLLGGGGSITNSITGFGSDQIVAARVITAKGELVEVTEGTHPDLLWALKGAGQFFGLVTQLTVRAHPLSLLRKRQGLIWVGAFIFPLDRAVEVARVMKQIMDDSQHATAGLMMAIAPPPARVPSLVISARYTGDEAPGVPFKALYDLQPTATMGRDLPIQNVNDEREALCAKGDFKRFGIVGLHEFRIDGFVQAIEVWKKLIHECPDAINSAFNLQWDSRAVKTPEKESAMSSHDVRYWQVNIIWHTDEKNRHKVDKYNDECVALMRGPDETRYIDFQNATRTGPIQRRYRGEARLKKLRQLKREWDPQGVFTRQLLDID
;
A
#
# COMPACT_ATOMS: atom_id res chain seq x y z
N MET A 1 -7.44 -8.93 37.81
CA MET A 1 -6.28 -8.84 36.89
C MET A 1 -6.79 -8.25 35.58
N THR A 2 -6.32 -7.08 35.20
CA THR A 2 -6.70 -6.50 33.93
C THR A 2 -6.09 -7.29 32.74
N MET A 3 -6.58 -7.10 31.53
CA MET A 3 -5.96 -7.73 30.35
C MET A 3 -4.50 -7.29 30.17
N SER A 4 -4.20 -6.03 30.47
CA SER A 4 -2.82 -5.52 30.49
C SER A 4 -1.94 -6.24 31.51
N ASP A 5 -2.44 -6.42 32.74
CA ASP A 5 -1.69 -7.14 33.78
C ASP A 5 -1.37 -8.59 33.39
N HIS A 6 -2.30 -9.25 32.66
CA HIS A 6 -2.08 -10.59 32.14
C HIS A 6 -0.92 -10.64 31.16
N VAL A 7 -0.84 -9.68 30.22
CA VAL A 7 0.27 -9.58 29.25
C VAL A 7 1.58 -9.27 29.97
N LEU A 8 1.59 -8.23 30.81
CA LEU A 8 2.79 -7.73 31.50
C LEU A 8 3.42 -8.77 32.41
N SER A 9 2.61 -9.56 33.12
CA SER A 9 3.10 -10.65 34.02
C SER A 9 3.86 -11.76 33.26
N ARG A 10 3.69 -11.87 31.96
CA ARG A 10 4.32 -12.88 31.09
C ARG A 10 5.53 -12.37 30.33
N ILE A 11 5.79 -11.05 30.32
CA ILE A 11 6.96 -10.45 29.66
C ILE A 11 8.29 -11.08 30.09
N PRO A 12 8.55 -11.36 31.38
CA PRO A 12 9.81 -12.01 31.79
C PRO A 12 10.06 -13.36 31.11
N VAL A 13 9.00 -14.12 30.80
CA VAL A 13 9.12 -15.40 30.08
C VAL A 13 9.52 -15.13 28.60
N LEU A 14 8.98 -14.11 27.97
CA LEU A 14 9.37 -13.71 26.64
C LEU A 14 10.81 -13.21 26.58
N GLN A 15 11.22 -12.38 27.54
CA GLN A 15 12.59 -11.89 27.67
C GLN A 15 13.62 -13.01 27.76
N GLY A 16 13.27 -14.11 28.47
CA GLY A 16 14.13 -15.30 28.56
C GLY A 16 14.13 -16.19 27.30
N ALA A 17 13.20 -15.98 26.38
CA ALA A 17 13.05 -16.78 25.14
C ALA A 17 13.67 -16.16 23.89
N VAL A 18 13.78 -14.83 23.85
CA VAL A 18 14.35 -14.07 22.71
C VAL A 18 15.82 -13.73 22.96
N ALA A 19 16.52 -13.24 21.94
CA ALA A 19 17.90 -12.78 22.07
C ALA A 19 18.01 -11.57 23.00
N GLY A 20 19.14 -11.42 23.70
CA GLY A 20 19.32 -10.36 24.70
C GLY A 20 19.27 -8.92 24.15
N ASP A 21 19.40 -8.74 22.84
CA ASP A 21 19.28 -7.47 22.15
C ASP A 21 17.88 -7.23 21.51
N CYS A 22 16.97 -8.19 21.63
CA CYS A 22 15.56 -8.01 21.30
C CYS A 22 14.90 -7.10 22.34
N GLU A 23 14.45 -5.93 21.91
CA GLU A 23 13.87 -4.93 22.80
C GLU A 23 12.37 -5.22 23.04
N ILE A 24 11.93 -5.03 24.30
CA ILE A 24 10.52 -5.12 24.68
C ILE A 24 10.15 -3.84 25.44
N LEU A 25 9.35 -2.99 24.81
CA LEU A 25 8.87 -1.73 25.39
C LEU A 25 7.48 -1.95 25.98
N HIS A 26 7.27 -1.62 27.24
CA HIS A 26 5.98 -1.82 27.92
C HIS A 26 5.56 -0.64 28.82
N ASP A 27 6.40 0.40 28.94
CA ASP A 27 6.00 1.65 29.58
C ASP A 27 5.49 2.62 28.50
N SER A 28 4.19 2.88 28.52
CA SER A 28 3.56 3.80 27.57
C SER A 28 4.02 5.27 27.71
N ASN A 29 4.68 5.65 28.81
CA ASN A 29 5.27 6.96 29.01
C ASN A 29 6.69 7.07 28.47
N ASP A 30 7.34 5.95 28.13
CA ASP A 30 8.66 5.95 27.49
C ASP A 30 8.59 6.59 26.09
N GLY A 31 9.45 7.58 25.82
CA GLY A 31 9.52 8.24 24.52
C GLY A 31 9.79 7.29 23.35
N ARG A 32 10.55 6.19 23.58
CA ARG A 32 10.78 5.14 22.57
C ARG A 32 9.51 4.36 22.28
N PHE A 33 8.71 4.04 23.31
CA PHE A 33 7.41 3.41 23.15
C PHE A 33 6.51 4.28 22.27
N GLN A 34 6.39 5.59 22.57
CA GLN A 34 5.59 6.53 21.79
C GLN A 34 6.09 6.64 20.34
N GLN A 35 7.40 6.70 20.12
CA GLN A 35 8.00 6.72 18.78
C GLN A 35 7.63 5.44 17.99
N ARG A 36 7.67 4.27 18.63
CA ARG A 36 7.30 2.99 17.97
C ARG A 36 5.79 2.83 17.81
N LEU A 37 5.00 3.43 18.68
CA LEU A 37 3.53 3.47 18.56
C LEU A 37 3.07 4.33 17.38
N ALA A 38 3.84 5.34 16.98
CA ALA A 38 3.48 6.26 15.91
C ALA A 38 3.21 5.56 14.57
N ARG A 39 2.09 5.91 13.96
CA ARG A 39 1.56 5.36 12.70
C ARG A 39 1.30 6.45 11.68
N TRP A 40 1.08 6.07 10.43
CA TRP A 40 0.68 6.99 9.37
C TRP A 40 -0.63 7.72 9.70
N THR A 41 -1.58 7.06 10.38
CA THR A 41 -2.85 7.67 10.80
C THR A 41 -3.16 7.34 12.26
N ASP A 42 -3.74 8.32 12.97
CA ASP A 42 -4.24 8.14 14.33
C ASP A 42 -5.69 7.62 14.39
N ILE A 43 -6.35 7.44 13.25
CA ILE A 43 -7.68 6.82 13.22
C ILE A 43 -7.64 5.45 13.90
N ASP A 44 -8.52 5.29 14.90
CA ASP A 44 -8.66 4.05 15.69
C ASP A 44 -7.34 3.52 16.29
N ARG A 45 -6.35 4.41 16.52
CA ARG A 45 -5.09 4.04 17.18
C ARG A 45 -5.36 3.56 18.60
N LYS A 46 -4.85 2.37 18.91
CA LYS A 46 -4.91 1.76 20.24
C LYS A 46 -3.51 1.70 20.84
N VAL A 47 -3.44 1.56 22.15
CA VAL A 47 -2.19 1.43 22.91
C VAL A 47 -2.03 -0.03 23.35
N PRO A 48 -1.03 -0.78 22.87
CA PRO A 48 -0.79 -2.16 23.25
C PRO A 48 -0.22 -2.25 24.67
N ALA A 49 -0.29 -3.44 25.28
CA ALA A 49 0.41 -3.69 26.54
C ALA A 49 1.94 -3.66 26.38
N ALA A 50 2.46 -4.09 25.21
CA ALA A 50 3.88 -4.00 24.89
C ALA A 50 4.13 -3.91 23.39
N ILE A 51 5.32 -3.42 23.03
CA ILE A 51 5.87 -3.44 21.67
C ILE A 51 7.15 -4.26 21.71
N VAL A 52 7.20 -5.35 20.94
CA VAL A 52 8.37 -6.22 20.80
C VAL A 52 9.09 -5.89 19.53
N LEU A 53 10.41 -5.66 19.58
CA LEU A 53 11.27 -5.29 18.46
C LEU A 53 12.29 -6.42 18.19
N PRO A 54 11.90 -7.47 17.45
CA PRO A 54 12.82 -8.54 17.06
C PRO A 54 13.97 -7.99 16.22
N ARG A 55 15.15 -8.62 16.35
CA ARG A 55 16.33 -8.36 15.49
C ARG A 55 16.65 -9.52 14.57
N THR A 56 16.09 -10.68 14.86
CA THR A 56 16.29 -11.91 14.09
C THR A 56 14.97 -12.59 13.77
N GLU A 57 14.98 -13.47 12.77
CA GLU A 57 13.82 -14.32 12.47
C GLU A 57 13.45 -15.23 13.64
N ASN A 58 14.46 -15.70 14.39
CA ASN A 58 14.22 -16.50 15.58
C ASN A 58 13.50 -15.72 16.68
N ASP A 59 13.81 -14.43 16.86
CA ASP A 59 13.07 -13.59 17.82
C ASP A 59 11.61 -13.43 17.39
N CYS A 60 11.34 -13.26 16.07
CA CYS A 60 9.98 -13.25 15.55
C CYS A 60 9.26 -14.56 15.88
N LEU A 61 9.91 -15.71 15.62
CA LEU A 61 9.36 -17.04 15.88
C LEU A 61 9.07 -17.23 17.37
N LYS A 62 10.02 -16.92 18.25
CA LYS A 62 9.87 -17.05 19.70
C LYS A 62 8.77 -16.13 20.25
N THR A 63 8.65 -14.92 19.71
CA THR A 63 7.58 -13.98 20.09
C THR A 63 6.21 -14.52 19.73
N VAL A 64 6.04 -15.03 18.49
CA VAL A 64 4.77 -15.64 18.06
C VAL A 64 4.45 -16.89 18.89
N GLN A 65 5.41 -17.80 19.11
CA GLN A 65 5.23 -19.00 19.93
C GLN A 65 4.80 -18.66 21.36
N TRP A 66 5.44 -17.65 21.97
CA TRP A 66 5.09 -17.17 23.32
C TRP A 66 3.67 -16.58 23.34
N ALA A 67 3.31 -15.76 22.35
CA ALA A 67 2.00 -15.15 22.27
C ALA A 67 0.89 -16.21 22.12
N LEU A 68 1.09 -17.20 21.24
CA LEU A 68 0.16 -18.33 21.05
C LEU A 68 0.01 -19.15 22.34
N LYS A 69 1.12 -19.54 22.96
CA LYS A 69 1.11 -20.33 24.23
C LYS A 69 0.43 -19.58 25.37
N SER A 70 0.55 -18.27 25.40
CA SER A 70 -0.02 -17.40 26.41
C SER A 70 -1.43 -16.91 26.12
N ASN A 71 -1.97 -17.26 24.95
CA ASN A 71 -3.24 -16.74 24.41
C ASN A 71 -3.28 -15.20 24.40
N ILE A 72 -2.15 -14.57 24.03
CA ILE A 72 -2.00 -13.12 23.88
C ILE A 72 -2.15 -12.76 22.41
N PRO A 73 -3.13 -11.94 22.02
CA PRO A 73 -3.26 -11.49 20.65
C PRO A 73 -2.11 -10.54 20.28
N PHE A 74 -1.78 -10.53 19.00
CA PHE A 74 -0.71 -9.67 18.48
C PHE A 74 -1.02 -9.18 17.07
N VAL A 75 -0.36 -8.08 16.69
CA VAL A 75 -0.37 -7.57 15.33
C VAL A 75 1.04 -7.24 14.86
N PRO A 76 1.42 -7.61 13.63
CA PRO A 76 2.71 -7.20 13.08
C PRO A 76 2.67 -5.75 12.59
N LYS A 77 3.83 -5.08 12.66
CA LYS A 77 4.02 -3.73 12.16
C LYS A 77 5.36 -3.63 11.42
N SER A 78 5.32 -3.01 10.23
CA SER A 78 6.48 -2.55 9.46
C SER A 78 6.45 -1.01 9.39
N GLY A 79 6.16 -0.37 8.25
CA GLY A 79 6.07 1.09 8.12
C GLY A 79 4.93 1.78 8.88
N GLY A 80 3.96 1.02 9.41
CA GLY A 80 2.83 1.56 10.17
C GLY A 80 1.77 2.27 9.34
N HIS A 81 1.66 1.97 8.05
CA HIS A 81 0.65 2.52 7.14
C HIS A 81 -0.69 1.77 7.17
N SER A 82 -0.70 0.52 7.62
CA SER A 82 -1.93 -0.27 7.69
C SER A 82 -2.82 0.19 8.86
N PRO A 83 -4.13 0.38 8.66
CA PRO A 83 -5.06 0.64 9.75
C PRO A 83 -5.20 -0.54 10.71
N TRP A 84 -4.63 -1.70 10.38
CA TRP A 84 -4.74 -2.94 11.17
C TRP A 84 -3.53 -3.23 12.05
N SER A 85 -2.40 -2.53 11.86
CA SER A 85 -1.23 -2.70 12.73
C SER A 85 -1.37 -1.91 14.03
N THR A 86 -2.50 -2.12 14.71
CA THR A 86 -2.82 -1.54 16.03
C THR A 86 -3.65 -2.53 16.86
N ILE A 87 -3.41 -2.58 18.16
CA ILE A 87 -4.08 -3.43 19.12
C ILE A 87 -4.13 -2.72 20.46
N GLY A 88 -5.11 -3.04 21.30
CA GLY A 88 -5.23 -2.48 22.63
C GLY A 88 -4.35 -3.19 23.68
N SER A 89 -4.59 -2.86 24.94
CA SER A 89 -3.83 -3.40 26.08
C SER A 89 -4.01 -4.90 26.32
N GLU A 90 -4.90 -5.54 25.57
CA GLU A 90 -5.09 -6.98 25.55
C GLU A 90 -3.98 -7.74 24.78
N GLY A 91 -3.15 -7.01 24.01
CA GLY A 91 -2.18 -7.63 23.12
C GLY A 91 -0.88 -6.84 22.95
N ILE A 92 -0.09 -7.29 22.00
CA ILE A 92 1.22 -6.71 21.67
C ILE A 92 1.33 -6.32 20.20
N ILE A 93 2.21 -5.37 19.91
CA ILE A 93 2.71 -5.10 18.54
C ILE A 93 4.07 -5.80 18.38
N ILE A 94 4.24 -6.54 17.27
CA ILE A 94 5.54 -7.06 16.83
C ILE A 94 6.06 -6.09 15.77
N ASP A 95 6.93 -5.16 16.16
CA ASP A 95 7.49 -4.13 15.29
C ASP A 95 8.77 -4.65 14.63
N LEU A 96 8.68 -4.97 13.34
CA LEU A 96 9.75 -5.60 12.57
C LEU A 96 10.85 -4.62 12.11
N SER A 97 10.80 -3.34 12.50
CA SER A 97 11.71 -2.30 11.99
C SER A 97 13.17 -2.51 12.34
N LEU A 98 13.50 -3.29 13.39
CA LEU A 98 14.88 -3.66 13.72
C LEU A 98 15.33 -4.99 13.09
N TYR A 99 14.40 -5.75 12.51
CA TYR A 99 14.67 -6.91 11.67
C TYR A 99 14.37 -6.52 10.24
N SER A 100 15.34 -5.91 9.55
CA SER A 100 15.14 -5.38 8.19
C SER A 100 16.43 -5.48 7.38
N ASP A 101 16.32 -5.99 6.14
CA ASP A 101 17.43 -6.09 5.18
C ASP A 101 16.88 -6.31 3.77
N VAL A 102 17.73 -6.10 2.75
CA VAL A 102 17.45 -6.46 1.36
C VAL A 102 18.67 -7.15 0.77
N ARG A 103 18.49 -8.38 0.29
CA ARG A 103 19.55 -9.18 -0.37
C ARG A 103 19.19 -9.39 -1.82
N VAL A 104 20.04 -8.88 -2.72
CA VAL A 104 19.83 -9.01 -4.17
C VAL A 104 20.68 -10.15 -4.71
N ASP A 105 20.04 -11.09 -5.42
CA ASP A 105 20.69 -12.11 -6.22
C ASP A 105 20.58 -11.71 -7.70
N ALA A 106 21.66 -11.13 -8.23
CA ALA A 106 21.71 -10.68 -9.61
C ALA A 106 21.68 -11.85 -10.61
N GLY A 107 22.23 -13.01 -10.24
CA GLY A 107 22.23 -14.21 -11.09
C GLY A 107 20.83 -14.81 -11.24
N ALA A 108 20.10 -14.95 -10.16
CA ALA A 108 18.72 -15.40 -10.14
C ALA A 108 17.72 -14.31 -10.54
N ARG A 109 18.12 -13.03 -10.61
CA ARG A 109 17.26 -11.87 -10.81
C ARG A 109 16.14 -11.82 -9.78
N THR A 110 16.50 -11.95 -8.51
CA THR A 110 15.58 -11.89 -7.38
C THR A 110 16.13 -10.99 -6.28
N ALA A 111 15.24 -10.56 -5.39
CA ALA A 111 15.63 -9.92 -4.15
C ALA A 111 14.86 -10.52 -2.99
N THR A 112 15.54 -10.80 -1.89
CA THR A 112 14.92 -11.19 -0.63
C THR A 112 14.73 -9.94 0.22
N VAL A 113 13.46 -9.61 0.46
CA VAL A 113 12.98 -8.49 1.27
C VAL A 113 12.74 -9.04 2.68
N ILE A 114 13.35 -8.44 3.71
CA ILE A 114 13.37 -9.01 5.06
C ILE A 114 12.66 -8.08 6.06
N GLY A 115 11.73 -8.65 6.82
CA GLY A 115 11.11 -8.05 7.99
C GLY A 115 10.40 -6.73 7.74
N GLY A 116 10.81 -5.69 8.47
CA GLY A 116 10.17 -4.38 8.46
C GLY A 116 10.68 -3.39 7.41
N VAL A 117 11.49 -3.83 6.46
CA VAL A 117 12.11 -2.96 5.45
C VAL A 117 11.08 -2.13 4.69
N LEU A 118 11.43 -0.87 4.40
CA LEU A 118 10.56 0.09 3.73
C LEU A 118 10.75 0.08 2.20
N ALA A 119 9.74 0.54 1.49
CA ALA A 119 9.76 0.59 0.01
C ALA A 119 10.95 1.38 -0.54
N LYS A 120 11.34 2.51 0.09
CA LYS A 120 12.52 3.30 -0.31
C LYS A 120 13.80 2.47 -0.23
N GLU A 121 14.00 1.74 0.87
CA GLU A 121 15.21 0.94 1.09
C GLU A 121 15.32 -0.18 0.05
N VAL A 122 14.20 -0.87 -0.24
CA VAL A 122 14.14 -1.90 -1.30
C VAL A 122 14.48 -1.30 -2.66
N SER A 123 13.90 -0.13 -2.99
CA SER A 123 14.12 0.54 -4.26
C SER A 123 15.59 0.96 -4.45
N VAL A 124 16.23 1.50 -3.41
CA VAL A 124 17.63 1.91 -3.43
C VAL A 124 18.54 0.70 -3.61
N ARG A 125 18.37 -0.36 -2.80
CA ARG A 125 19.22 -1.56 -2.85
C ARG A 125 19.12 -2.30 -4.19
N LEU A 126 17.92 -2.36 -4.78
CA LEU A 126 17.73 -2.93 -6.12
C LEU A 126 18.40 -2.07 -7.19
N ALA A 127 18.24 -0.74 -7.15
CA ALA A 127 18.82 0.15 -8.13
C ALA A 127 20.36 0.13 -8.11
N GLU A 128 20.99 0.06 -6.93
CA GLU A 128 22.44 -0.13 -6.76
C GLU A 128 22.94 -1.41 -7.45
N ALA A 129 22.12 -2.45 -7.49
CA ALA A 129 22.42 -3.72 -8.14
C ALA A 129 22.03 -3.75 -9.64
N GLY A 130 21.48 -2.66 -10.20
CA GLY A 130 21.04 -2.58 -11.60
C GLY A 130 19.62 -3.11 -11.86
N PHE A 131 18.78 -3.20 -10.82
CA PHE A 131 17.45 -3.77 -10.88
C PHE A 131 16.37 -2.84 -10.31
N PHE A 132 15.10 -3.21 -10.52
CA PHE A 132 13.92 -2.66 -9.86
C PHE A 132 12.86 -3.76 -9.68
N THR A 133 11.84 -3.49 -8.89
CA THR A 133 10.64 -4.33 -8.76
C THR A 133 9.40 -3.44 -8.63
N ALA A 134 8.20 -4.03 -8.67
CA ALA A 134 6.94 -3.29 -8.51
C ALA A 134 6.77 -2.83 -7.06
N LEU A 135 6.94 -1.54 -6.80
CA LEU A 135 6.75 -0.89 -5.50
C LEU A 135 5.74 0.27 -5.62
N GLY A 136 5.11 0.61 -4.51
CA GLY A 136 4.13 1.70 -4.44
C GLY A 136 4.73 3.10 -4.40
N ASN A 137 3.84 4.09 -4.28
CA ASN A 137 4.19 5.51 -4.33
C ASN A 137 4.62 6.11 -2.97
N GLY A 138 4.69 5.33 -1.89
CA GLY A 138 5.05 5.81 -0.56
C GLY A 138 6.38 5.24 -0.08
N ASN A 139 7.37 6.09 0.14
CA ASN A 139 8.72 5.70 0.58
C ASN A 139 8.74 4.96 1.92
N SER A 140 7.91 5.36 2.89
CA SER A 140 7.85 4.80 4.24
C SER A 140 6.86 3.63 4.41
N VAL A 141 6.26 3.15 3.32
CA VAL A 141 5.38 1.97 3.35
C VAL A 141 6.21 0.71 3.53
N GLY A 142 5.80 -0.18 4.44
CA GLY A 142 6.43 -1.50 4.61
C GLY A 142 6.32 -2.34 3.35
N ALA A 143 7.44 -2.81 2.83
CA ALA A 143 7.48 -3.48 1.53
C ALA A 143 6.74 -4.82 1.54
N ILE A 144 7.01 -5.69 2.52
CA ILE A 144 6.37 -7.02 2.60
C ILE A 144 4.83 -6.91 2.64
N PRO A 145 4.20 -6.18 3.59
CA PRO A 145 2.74 -6.12 3.64
C PRO A 145 2.13 -5.46 2.40
N TYR A 146 2.84 -4.54 1.76
CA TYR A 146 2.38 -3.92 0.51
C TYR A 146 2.32 -4.94 -0.64
N LEU A 147 3.38 -5.72 -0.82
CA LEU A 147 3.47 -6.75 -1.85
C LEU A 147 2.45 -7.88 -1.62
N LEU A 148 2.28 -8.33 -0.38
CA LEU A 148 1.31 -9.37 -0.01
C LEU A 148 -0.14 -9.00 -0.33
N GLY A 149 -0.46 -7.72 -0.30
CA GLY A 149 -1.83 -7.25 -0.53
C GLY A 149 -2.14 -6.80 -1.97
N GLY A 150 -1.26 -7.02 -2.90
CA GLY A 150 -1.44 -6.63 -4.30
C GLY A 150 -0.28 -5.79 -4.81
N GLY A 151 -0.04 -4.61 -4.24
CA GLY A 151 1.12 -3.80 -4.59
C GLY A 151 1.02 -3.11 -5.95
N GLY A 152 0.14 -2.11 -6.09
CA GLY A 152 0.08 -1.27 -7.29
C GLY A 152 1.36 -0.48 -7.53
N SER A 153 1.82 -0.38 -8.77
CA SER A 153 3.05 0.31 -9.14
C SER A 153 2.86 1.13 -10.42
N ILE A 154 3.70 2.12 -10.60
CA ILE A 154 3.83 2.86 -11.86
C ILE A 154 4.41 2.01 -13.00
N THR A 155 4.85 0.81 -12.70
CA THR A 155 5.41 -0.14 -13.67
C THR A 155 4.50 -1.35 -13.90
N ASN A 156 3.22 -1.29 -13.50
CA ASN A 156 2.28 -2.41 -13.64
C ASN A 156 2.17 -2.93 -15.07
N SER A 157 2.22 -2.06 -16.07
CA SER A 157 2.20 -2.46 -17.48
C SER A 157 3.50 -3.17 -17.95
N ILE A 158 4.58 -3.06 -17.19
CA ILE A 158 5.88 -3.71 -17.47
C ILE A 158 6.03 -4.98 -16.66
N THR A 159 5.71 -4.93 -15.38
CA THR A 159 6.03 -5.99 -14.41
C THR A 159 4.82 -6.79 -13.91
N GLY A 160 3.62 -6.23 -13.99
CA GLY A 160 2.45 -6.66 -13.22
C GLY A 160 2.45 -6.01 -11.83
N PHE A 161 1.55 -6.45 -10.97
CA PHE A 161 1.47 -5.99 -9.58
C PHE A 161 2.66 -6.48 -8.73
N GLY A 162 2.86 -5.87 -7.57
CA GLY A 162 3.88 -6.30 -6.63
C GLY A 162 3.70 -7.74 -6.16
N SER A 163 2.46 -8.19 -5.95
CA SER A 163 2.17 -9.58 -5.60
C SER A 163 2.55 -10.59 -6.69
N ASP A 164 2.53 -10.19 -7.96
CA ASP A 164 2.94 -11.06 -9.06
C ASP A 164 4.46 -11.31 -9.06
N GLN A 165 5.22 -10.46 -8.37
CA GLN A 165 6.67 -10.59 -8.25
C GLN A 165 7.09 -11.64 -7.21
N ILE A 166 6.19 -12.07 -6.32
CA ILE A 166 6.49 -13.02 -5.24
C ILE A 166 6.84 -14.39 -5.84
N VAL A 167 8.01 -14.94 -5.47
CA VAL A 167 8.46 -16.26 -5.89
C VAL A 167 8.67 -17.21 -4.72
N ALA A 168 8.98 -16.70 -3.52
CA ALA A 168 9.12 -17.49 -2.30
C ALA A 168 8.84 -16.62 -1.06
N ALA A 169 8.56 -17.27 0.06
CA ALA A 169 8.40 -16.61 1.35
C ALA A 169 8.84 -17.51 2.50
N ARG A 170 9.21 -16.90 3.63
CA ARG A 170 9.33 -17.57 4.93
C ARG A 170 8.22 -17.04 5.82
N VAL A 171 7.43 -17.95 6.39
CA VAL A 171 6.18 -17.62 7.08
C VAL A 171 6.13 -18.30 8.44
N ILE A 172 5.86 -17.54 9.50
CA ILE A 172 5.51 -18.09 10.79
C ILE A 172 3.99 -18.28 10.83
N THR A 173 3.55 -19.52 10.95
CA THR A 173 2.16 -19.95 10.87
C THR A 173 1.40 -19.72 12.19
N ALA A 174 0.08 -19.87 12.16
CA ALA A 174 -0.75 -19.87 13.38
C ALA A 174 -0.46 -21.03 14.35
N LYS A 175 0.32 -22.04 13.93
CA LYS A 175 0.82 -23.10 14.79
C LYS A 175 2.15 -22.76 15.46
N GLY A 176 2.74 -21.59 15.18
CA GLY A 176 4.06 -21.21 15.67
C GLY A 176 5.20 -21.97 14.99
N GLU A 177 5.02 -22.38 13.74
CA GLU A 177 6.01 -23.07 12.91
C GLU A 177 6.54 -22.11 11.87
N LEU A 178 7.85 -22.15 11.59
CA LEU A 178 8.47 -21.42 10.48
C LEU A 178 8.51 -22.33 9.27
N VAL A 179 7.84 -21.94 8.19
CA VAL A 179 7.75 -22.72 6.97
C VAL A 179 8.32 -21.93 5.78
N GLU A 180 8.92 -22.65 4.84
CA GLU A 180 9.32 -22.11 3.55
C GLU A 180 8.22 -22.37 2.53
N VAL A 181 7.87 -21.32 1.77
CA VAL A 181 6.77 -21.34 0.79
C VAL A 181 7.34 -21.02 -0.59
N THR A 182 7.26 -22.00 -1.49
CA THR A 182 7.73 -21.91 -2.89
C THR A 182 6.74 -22.60 -3.81
N GLU A 183 6.98 -22.60 -5.11
CA GLU A 183 6.20 -23.41 -6.06
C GLU A 183 6.34 -24.91 -5.82
N GLY A 184 7.47 -25.38 -5.29
CA GLY A 184 7.72 -26.78 -4.94
C GLY A 184 7.25 -27.16 -3.54
N THR A 185 7.11 -26.18 -2.65
CA THR A 185 6.75 -26.37 -1.25
C THR A 185 5.62 -25.43 -0.88
N HIS A 186 4.44 -25.96 -0.56
CA HIS A 186 3.22 -25.21 -0.25
C HIS A 186 2.74 -24.27 -1.38
N PRO A 187 2.57 -24.77 -2.64
CA PRO A 187 2.18 -23.95 -3.79
C PRO A 187 0.85 -23.22 -3.60
N ASP A 188 -0.09 -23.82 -2.90
CA ASP A 188 -1.39 -23.21 -2.61
C ASP A 188 -1.29 -22.04 -1.63
N LEU A 189 -0.39 -22.13 -0.63
CA LEU A 189 -0.10 -20.98 0.23
C LEU A 189 0.60 -19.88 -0.56
N LEU A 190 1.55 -20.22 -1.45
CA LEU A 190 2.17 -19.24 -2.36
C LEU A 190 1.13 -18.52 -3.23
N TRP A 191 0.14 -19.27 -3.74
CA TRP A 191 -0.97 -18.70 -4.49
C TRP A 191 -1.73 -17.66 -3.65
N ALA A 192 -2.00 -17.96 -2.37
CA ALA A 192 -2.70 -17.06 -1.46
C ALA A 192 -1.86 -15.84 -1.04
N LEU A 193 -0.55 -16.02 -0.84
CA LEU A 193 0.37 -14.91 -0.51
C LEU A 193 0.39 -13.84 -1.60
N LYS A 194 0.12 -14.21 -2.85
CA LYS A 194 0.02 -13.28 -3.98
C LYS A 194 -1.32 -12.55 -4.01
N GLY A 195 -1.51 -11.61 -3.10
CA GLY A 195 -2.68 -10.73 -3.03
C GLY A 195 -3.51 -10.84 -1.74
N ALA A 196 -3.40 -11.95 -1.00
CA ALA A 196 -4.13 -12.16 0.26
C ALA A 196 -3.20 -12.63 1.41
N GLY A 197 -1.90 -12.37 1.31
CA GLY A 197 -0.90 -12.95 2.21
C GLY A 197 -1.02 -12.55 3.67
N GLN A 198 -1.62 -11.42 3.97
CA GLN A 198 -1.83 -10.92 5.33
C GLN A 198 -2.75 -11.81 6.20
N PHE A 199 -3.46 -12.78 5.60
CA PHE A 199 -4.41 -13.64 6.31
C PHE A 199 -3.84 -14.96 6.82
N PHE A 200 -2.61 -15.32 6.44
CA PHE A 200 -2.13 -16.70 6.58
C PHE A 200 -0.93 -16.88 7.48
N GLY A 201 -0.31 -15.80 7.94
CA GLY A 201 0.84 -15.89 8.82
C GLY A 201 1.63 -14.58 8.90
N LEU A 202 2.65 -14.58 9.75
CA LEU A 202 3.67 -13.53 9.79
C LEU A 202 4.75 -13.86 8.76
N VAL A 203 4.76 -13.14 7.64
CA VAL A 203 5.82 -13.26 6.63
C VAL A 203 7.05 -12.52 7.12
N THR A 204 8.12 -13.24 7.37
CA THR A 204 9.40 -12.71 7.86
C THR A 204 10.37 -12.38 6.74
N GLN A 205 10.29 -13.10 5.61
CA GLN A 205 11.07 -12.85 4.41
C GLN A 205 10.21 -13.11 3.17
N LEU A 206 10.42 -12.29 2.14
CA LEU A 206 9.70 -12.38 0.88
C LEU A 206 10.70 -12.27 -0.28
N THR A 207 10.81 -13.31 -1.10
CA THR A 207 11.63 -13.27 -2.30
C THR A 207 10.79 -12.84 -3.49
N VAL A 208 11.25 -11.81 -4.19
CA VAL A 208 10.56 -11.22 -5.34
C VAL A 208 11.44 -11.18 -6.58
N ARG A 209 10.83 -11.16 -7.76
CA ARG A 209 11.53 -10.93 -9.02
C ARG A 209 12.12 -9.53 -9.06
N ALA A 210 13.36 -9.45 -9.56
CA ALA A 210 14.05 -8.21 -9.85
C ALA A 210 14.16 -8.04 -11.38
N HIS A 211 13.76 -6.89 -11.87
CA HIS A 211 13.74 -6.55 -13.28
C HIS A 211 14.92 -5.64 -13.61
N PRO A 212 15.63 -5.85 -14.73
CA PRO A 212 16.78 -5.02 -15.06
C PRO A 212 16.36 -3.57 -15.38
N LEU A 213 17.12 -2.60 -14.92
CA LEU A 213 16.89 -1.17 -15.17
C LEU A 213 16.81 -0.81 -16.66
N SER A 214 17.41 -1.66 -17.53
CA SER A 214 17.35 -1.49 -18.99
C SER A 214 15.94 -1.61 -19.59
N LEU A 215 14.94 -2.05 -18.84
CA LEU A 215 13.53 -2.03 -19.23
C LEU A 215 12.89 -0.64 -19.12
N LEU A 216 13.56 0.29 -18.45
CA LEU A 216 13.07 1.65 -18.22
C LEU A 216 13.72 2.62 -19.21
N ARG A 217 13.23 3.87 -19.19
CA ARG A 217 13.59 4.94 -20.09
C ARG A 217 15.11 5.02 -20.33
N LYS A 218 15.48 5.14 -21.61
CA LYS A 218 16.87 5.24 -22.10
C LYS A 218 17.75 4.05 -21.65
N ARG A 219 17.13 2.94 -21.26
CA ARG A 219 17.82 1.76 -20.71
C ARG A 219 18.73 2.05 -19.51
N GLN A 220 18.43 3.13 -18.77
CA GLN A 220 19.23 3.65 -17.65
C GLN A 220 18.51 3.64 -16.31
N GLY A 221 17.36 3.00 -16.20
CA GLY A 221 16.56 3.00 -14.98
C GLY A 221 15.87 4.34 -14.70
N LEU A 222 15.72 5.18 -15.72
CA LEU A 222 15.11 6.48 -15.61
C LEU A 222 13.59 6.39 -15.82
N ILE A 223 12.89 7.32 -15.19
CA ILE A 223 11.47 7.62 -15.45
C ILE A 223 11.39 9.14 -15.62
N TRP A 224 10.77 9.61 -16.69
CA TRP A 224 10.42 11.02 -16.74
C TRP A 224 9.26 11.29 -15.79
N VAL A 225 9.43 12.27 -14.93
CA VAL A 225 8.44 12.76 -13.97
C VAL A 225 8.09 14.18 -14.31
N GLY A 226 6.81 14.49 -14.50
CA GLY A 226 6.35 15.83 -14.82
C GLY A 226 5.10 16.22 -14.05
N ALA A 227 4.84 17.53 -13.98
CA ALA A 227 3.61 18.06 -13.43
C ALA A 227 3.06 19.14 -14.37
N PHE A 228 1.73 19.13 -14.54
CA PHE A 228 0.96 20.15 -15.25
C PHE A 228 -0.10 20.67 -14.27
N ILE A 229 -0.12 21.98 -14.05
CA ILE A 229 -1.01 22.61 -13.07
C ILE A 229 -2.06 23.44 -13.78
N PHE A 230 -3.32 23.22 -13.46
CA PHE A 230 -4.47 23.92 -14.02
C PHE A 230 -5.39 24.45 -12.92
N PRO A 231 -6.09 25.58 -13.15
CA PRO A 231 -7.22 25.98 -12.32
C PRO A 231 -8.33 24.91 -12.34
N LEU A 232 -9.07 24.77 -11.23
CA LEU A 232 -10.12 23.75 -11.15
C LEU A 232 -11.33 23.99 -12.07
N ASP A 233 -11.59 25.22 -12.46
CA ASP A 233 -12.66 25.58 -13.41
C ASP A 233 -12.42 24.99 -14.82
N ARG A 234 -11.18 24.60 -15.13
CA ARG A 234 -10.81 23.90 -16.37
C ARG A 234 -10.90 22.37 -16.25
N ALA A 235 -11.43 21.82 -15.17
CA ALA A 235 -11.43 20.37 -14.91
C ALA A 235 -12.07 19.55 -16.05
N VAL A 236 -13.17 20.03 -16.65
CA VAL A 236 -13.84 19.34 -17.78
C VAL A 236 -12.94 19.26 -19.00
N GLU A 237 -12.29 20.36 -19.36
CA GLU A 237 -11.39 20.46 -20.52
C GLU A 237 -10.17 19.55 -20.33
N VAL A 238 -9.53 19.66 -19.15
CA VAL A 238 -8.36 18.82 -18.80
C VAL A 238 -8.73 17.34 -18.75
N ALA A 239 -9.88 16.99 -18.18
CA ALA A 239 -10.32 15.60 -18.10
C ALA A 239 -10.58 14.98 -19.49
N ARG A 240 -11.05 15.76 -20.48
CA ARG A 240 -11.20 15.29 -21.86
C ARG A 240 -9.85 14.99 -22.52
N VAL A 241 -8.88 15.86 -22.34
CA VAL A 241 -7.51 15.65 -22.86
C VAL A 241 -6.86 14.45 -22.12
N MET A 242 -7.01 14.37 -20.82
CA MET A 242 -6.48 13.26 -20.04
C MET A 242 -7.08 11.91 -20.47
N LYS A 243 -8.38 11.87 -20.78
CA LYS A 243 -8.99 10.64 -21.31
C LYS A 243 -8.31 10.16 -22.60
N GLN A 244 -7.96 11.06 -23.51
CA GLN A 244 -7.23 10.71 -24.73
C GLN A 244 -5.83 10.15 -24.42
N ILE A 245 -5.09 10.77 -23.48
CA ILE A 245 -3.77 10.30 -23.04
C ILE A 245 -3.87 8.95 -22.36
N MET A 246 -4.86 8.74 -21.50
CA MET A 246 -5.10 7.49 -20.80
C MET A 246 -5.51 6.34 -21.74
N ASP A 247 -6.16 6.63 -22.83
CA ASP A 247 -6.59 5.65 -23.84
C ASP A 247 -5.51 5.38 -24.91
N ASP A 248 -4.44 6.19 -24.96
CA ASP A 248 -3.31 6.01 -25.88
C ASP A 248 -2.31 4.97 -25.37
N SER A 249 -2.51 3.71 -25.75
CA SER A 249 -1.62 2.60 -25.38
C SER A 249 -0.27 2.59 -26.11
N GLN A 250 -0.06 3.43 -27.12
CA GLN A 250 1.22 3.53 -27.84
C GLN A 250 2.31 4.09 -26.91
N HIS A 251 1.96 5.04 -26.05
CA HIS A 251 2.87 5.66 -25.11
C HIS A 251 2.70 5.07 -23.70
N ALA A 252 3.82 4.71 -23.06
CA ALA A 252 3.84 4.15 -21.71
C ALA A 252 3.71 5.28 -20.66
N THR A 253 2.55 5.95 -20.64
CA THR A 253 2.23 7.00 -19.66
C THR A 253 1.50 6.43 -18.44
N ALA A 254 1.78 6.98 -17.28
CA ALA A 254 1.11 6.66 -16.02
C ALA A 254 1.11 7.89 -15.12
N GLY A 255 0.36 7.89 -14.04
CA GLY A 255 0.43 8.98 -13.08
C GLY A 255 -0.79 9.17 -12.22
N LEU A 256 -0.94 10.40 -11.72
CA LEU A 256 -2.05 10.83 -10.88
C LEU A 256 -2.64 12.12 -11.43
N MET A 257 -3.94 12.16 -11.55
CA MET A 257 -4.72 13.37 -11.76
C MET A 257 -5.34 13.75 -10.41
N MET A 258 -4.98 14.91 -9.86
CA MET A 258 -5.22 15.26 -8.47
C MET A 258 -5.91 16.60 -8.32
N ALA A 259 -7.04 16.65 -7.60
CA ALA A 259 -7.53 17.90 -7.02
C ALA A 259 -6.91 18.07 -5.63
N ILE A 260 -6.09 19.10 -5.46
CA ILE A 260 -5.34 19.41 -4.23
C ILE A 260 -5.22 20.91 -4.02
N ALA A 261 -4.92 21.31 -2.79
CA ALA A 261 -4.57 22.69 -2.41
C ALA A 261 -3.13 22.71 -1.86
N PRO A 262 -2.10 22.78 -2.73
CA PRO A 262 -0.71 22.61 -2.30
C PRO A 262 -0.22 23.79 -1.47
N PRO A 263 0.63 23.55 -0.44
CA PRO A 263 1.27 24.63 0.30
C PRO A 263 2.31 25.37 -0.60
N PRO A 264 2.70 26.60 -0.26
CA PRO A 264 2.19 27.41 0.85
C PRO A 264 0.89 28.15 0.51
N ALA A 265 0.56 28.33 -0.78
CA ALA A 265 -0.51 29.20 -1.24
C ALA A 265 -1.93 28.63 -0.96
N ARG A 266 -2.06 27.30 -0.83
CA ARG A 266 -3.34 26.63 -0.58
C ARG A 266 -4.42 26.96 -1.61
N VAL A 267 -4.04 27.22 -2.86
CA VAL A 267 -4.96 27.46 -3.96
C VAL A 267 -5.42 26.13 -4.53
N PRO A 268 -6.74 25.83 -4.49
CA PRO A 268 -7.29 24.63 -5.09
C PRO A 268 -6.93 24.52 -6.58
N SER A 269 -6.27 23.45 -6.97
CA SER A 269 -5.75 23.24 -8.31
C SER A 269 -5.95 21.81 -8.78
N LEU A 270 -6.05 21.62 -10.09
CA LEU A 270 -5.97 20.32 -10.74
C LEU A 270 -4.51 20.08 -11.17
N VAL A 271 -3.87 19.10 -10.59
CA VAL A 271 -2.47 18.76 -10.85
C VAL A 271 -2.39 17.40 -11.53
N ILE A 272 -1.79 17.36 -12.71
CA ILE A 272 -1.48 16.11 -13.40
C ILE A 272 -0.02 15.77 -13.09
N SER A 273 0.20 14.82 -12.21
CA SER A 273 1.54 14.28 -11.92
C SER A 273 1.81 13.11 -12.86
N ALA A 274 2.42 13.43 -13.98
CA ALA A 274 2.64 12.50 -15.09
C ALA A 274 3.96 11.73 -14.92
N ARG A 275 3.98 10.51 -15.43
CA ARG A 275 5.17 9.64 -15.51
C ARG A 275 5.23 9.00 -16.89
N TYR A 276 6.45 8.86 -17.39
CA TYR A 276 6.68 8.31 -18.71
C TYR A 276 7.92 7.42 -18.71
N THR A 277 7.77 6.20 -19.16
CA THR A 277 8.84 5.19 -19.22
C THR A 277 9.39 4.96 -20.62
N GLY A 278 8.78 5.56 -21.67
CA GLY A 278 9.24 5.45 -23.05
C GLY A 278 10.43 6.36 -23.36
N ASP A 279 11.10 6.12 -24.48
CA ASP A 279 12.36 6.79 -24.87
C ASP A 279 12.17 8.11 -25.61
N GLU A 280 10.99 8.36 -26.19
CA GLU A 280 10.69 9.58 -26.92
C GLU A 280 10.73 10.83 -26.04
N ALA A 281 10.82 12.00 -26.64
CA ALA A 281 10.70 13.25 -25.90
C ALA A 281 9.33 13.35 -25.20
N PRO A 282 9.27 13.75 -23.92
CA PRO A 282 8.01 13.80 -23.16
C PRO A 282 6.95 14.73 -23.77
N GLY A 283 7.36 15.70 -24.58
CA GLY A 283 6.46 16.55 -25.36
C GLY A 283 5.61 15.79 -26.39
N VAL A 284 5.97 14.54 -26.76
CA VAL A 284 5.18 13.73 -27.70
C VAL A 284 3.92 13.20 -26.99
N PRO A 285 4.01 12.35 -25.94
CA PRO A 285 2.81 11.80 -25.31
C PRO A 285 1.97 12.84 -24.55
N PHE A 286 2.56 13.96 -24.13
CA PHE A 286 1.87 15.00 -23.35
C PHE A 286 1.60 16.29 -24.13
N LYS A 287 1.78 16.27 -25.46
CA LYS A 287 1.57 17.46 -26.32
C LYS A 287 0.22 18.14 -26.05
N ALA A 288 -0.85 17.37 -25.97
CA ALA A 288 -2.18 17.90 -25.74
C ALA A 288 -2.33 18.63 -24.39
N LEU A 289 -1.56 18.24 -23.34
CA LEU A 289 -1.53 18.99 -22.07
C LEU A 289 -0.75 20.29 -22.20
N TYR A 290 0.36 20.32 -22.95
CA TYR A 290 1.10 21.56 -23.23
C TYR A 290 0.26 22.53 -24.05
N ASP A 291 -0.49 22.05 -25.05
CA ASP A 291 -1.37 22.86 -25.90
C ASP A 291 -2.50 23.53 -25.08
N LEU A 292 -2.91 22.94 -23.96
CA LEU A 292 -3.85 23.56 -23.02
C LEU A 292 -3.26 24.75 -22.24
N GLN A 293 -1.98 25.06 -22.39
CA GLN A 293 -1.33 26.16 -21.67
C GLN A 293 -1.58 26.10 -20.15
N PRO A 294 -1.02 25.09 -19.43
CA PRO A 294 -1.12 25.00 -17.98
C PRO A 294 -0.51 26.22 -17.30
N THR A 295 -0.99 26.57 -16.10
CA THR A 295 -0.47 27.71 -15.31
C THR A 295 1.01 27.53 -14.94
N ALA A 296 1.41 26.27 -14.76
CA ALA A 296 2.81 25.90 -14.54
C ALA A 296 3.07 24.47 -15.04
N THR A 297 4.29 24.25 -15.49
CA THR A 297 4.79 22.92 -15.88
C THR A 297 6.17 22.69 -15.29
N MET A 298 6.45 21.44 -14.96
CA MET A 298 7.79 20.98 -14.64
C MET A 298 7.98 19.57 -15.17
N GLY A 299 9.23 19.17 -15.40
CA GLY A 299 9.52 17.80 -15.81
C GLY A 299 11.00 17.53 -15.87
N ARG A 300 11.37 16.31 -15.46
CA ARG A 300 12.77 15.83 -15.48
C ARG A 300 12.83 14.32 -15.49
N ASP A 301 13.92 13.78 -15.99
CA ASP A 301 14.26 12.36 -15.83
C ASP A 301 14.80 12.14 -14.40
N LEU A 302 14.26 11.14 -13.71
CA LEU A 302 14.71 10.70 -12.38
C LEU A 302 15.04 9.21 -12.38
N PRO A 303 16.06 8.77 -11.66
CA PRO A 303 16.25 7.36 -11.34
C PRO A 303 15.03 6.80 -10.60
N ILE A 304 14.65 5.56 -10.90
CA ILE A 304 13.42 4.96 -10.35
C ILE A 304 13.35 5.02 -8.82
N GLN A 305 14.47 4.89 -8.12
CA GLN A 305 14.52 4.96 -6.65
C GLN A 305 14.23 6.36 -6.08
N ASN A 306 14.19 7.40 -6.91
CA ASN A 306 13.97 8.78 -6.48
C ASN A 306 12.61 9.36 -6.92
N VAL A 307 11.82 8.61 -7.69
CA VAL A 307 10.56 9.12 -8.27
C VAL A 307 9.48 9.49 -7.24
N ASN A 308 9.63 9.04 -6.00
CA ASN A 308 8.67 9.29 -4.92
C ASN A 308 9.17 10.30 -3.87
N ASP A 309 10.42 10.79 -3.97
CA ASP A 309 11.02 11.63 -2.92
C ASP A 309 10.26 12.95 -2.71
N GLU A 310 9.70 13.54 -3.76
CA GLU A 310 8.90 14.77 -3.65
C GLU A 310 7.55 14.58 -2.91
N ARG A 311 7.16 13.34 -2.62
CA ARG A 311 5.91 12.98 -1.92
C ARG A 311 6.12 12.60 -0.46
N GLU A 312 7.29 12.84 0.11
CA GLU A 312 7.63 12.45 1.48
C GLU A 312 6.65 13.05 2.51
N ALA A 313 6.13 14.25 2.27
CA ALA A 313 5.11 14.86 3.12
C ALA A 313 3.84 14.00 3.30
N LEU A 314 3.48 13.16 2.30
CA LEU A 314 2.34 12.24 2.40
C LEU A 314 2.64 11.04 3.30
N CYS A 315 3.92 10.81 3.63
CA CYS A 315 4.38 9.74 4.51
C CYS A 315 4.40 10.17 6.00
N ALA A 316 4.17 11.44 6.31
CA ALA A 316 4.16 11.95 7.68
C ALA A 316 3.23 11.13 8.59
N LYS A 317 3.69 10.84 9.81
CA LYS A 317 2.90 10.12 10.82
C LYS A 317 1.99 11.09 11.58
N GLY A 318 0.92 10.52 12.18
CA GLY A 318 -0.06 11.30 12.95
C GLY A 318 -1.24 11.79 12.12
N ASP A 319 -2.03 12.67 12.68
CA ASP A 319 -3.31 13.15 12.15
C ASP A 319 -4.30 12.03 11.78
N PHE A 320 -5.47 12.39 11.30
CA PHE A 320 -6.53 11.45 10.94
C PHE A 320 -6.56 11.31 9.42
N LYS A 321 -6.02 10.18 8.93
CA LYS A 321 -5.89 9.90 7.50
C LYS A 321 -6.52 8.58 7.12
N ARG A 322 -7.23 8.55 6.02
CA ARG A 322 -7.71 7.30 5.41
C ARG A 322 -7.70 7.39 3.89
N PHE A 323 -7.75 6.24 3.26
CA PHE A 323 -7.94 6.14 1.83
C PHE A 323 -9.40 5.91 1.47
N GLY A 324 -9.85 6.55 0.36
CA GLY A 324 -11.02 6.14 -0.39
C GLY A 324 -10.55 5.53 -1.70
N ILE A 325 -10.61 4.20 -1.84
CA ILE A 325 -10.05 3.52 -2.99
C ILE A 325 -11.11 2.71 -3.71
N VAL A 326 -11.14 2.88 -5.03
CA VAL A 326 -11.92 2.04 -5.93
C VAL A 326 -11.20 1.88 -7.26
N GLY A 327 -11.14 0.64 -7.77
CA GLY A 327 -10.67 0.32 -9.11
C GLY A 327 -11.79 0.46 -10.12
N LEU A 328 -11.51 1.03 -11.27
CA LEU A 328 -12.47 1.37 -12.32
C LEU A 328 -12.06 0.71 -13.64
N HIS A 329 -13.03 0.20 -14.39
CA HIS A 329 -12.81 -0.32 -15.74
C HIS A 329 -12.83 0.79 -16.80
N GLU A 330 -13.45 1.93 -16.51
CA GLU A 330 -13.47 3.09 -17.38
C GLU A 330 -13.32 4.40 -16.60
N PHE A 331 -12.79 5.41 -17.24
CA PHE A 331 -12.76 6.77 -16.72
C PHE A 331 -13.98 7.56 -17.18
N ARG A 332 -14.80 8.00 -16.23
CA ARG A 332 -15.99 8.80 -16.45
C ARG A 332 -15.74 10.25 -16.07
N ILE A 333 -15.75 11.13 -17.06
CA ILE A 333 -15.47 12.57 -16.89
C ILE A 333 -16.50 13.24 -15.98
N ASP A 334 -17.78 12.91 -16.16
CA ASP A 334 -18.88 13.48 -15.36
C ASP A 334 -18.73 13.14 -13.86
N GLY A 335 -18.49 11.87 -13.54
CA GLY A 335 -18.24 11.43 -12.17
C GLY A 335 -17.02 12.08 -11.55
N PHE A 336 -15.93 12.21 -12.31
CA PHE A 336 -14.71 12.87 -11.88
C PHE A 336 -14.92 14.35 -11.55
N VAL A 337 -15.62 15.10 -12.41
CA VAL A 337 -15.89 16.53 -12.20
C VAL A 337 -16.82 16.74 -11.02
N GLN A 338 -17.86 15.90 -10.86
CA GLN A 338 -18.75 15.96 -9.70
C GLN A 338 -18.00 15.67 -8.40
N ALA A 339 -17.09 14.70 -8.38
CA ALA A 339 -16.28 14.37 -7.21
C ALA A 339 -15.31 15.52 -6.84
N ILE A 340 -14.79 16.28 -7.82
CA ILE A 340 -14.02 17.51 -7.54
C ILE A 340 -14.89 18.54 -6.82
N GLU A 341 -16.15 18.74 -7.22
CA GLU A 341 -17.05 19.68 -6.55
C GLU A 341 -17.34 19.24 -5.09
N VAL A 342 -17.47 17.93 -4.84
CA VAL A 342 -17.59 17.39 -3.49
C VAL A 342 -16.32 17.64 -2.68
N TRP A 343 -15.13 17.44 -3.27
CA TRP A 343 -13.86 17.74 -2.62
C TRP A 343 -13.71 19.23 -2.30
N LYS A 344 -14.16 20.15 -3.17
CA LYS A 344 -14.19 21.60 -2.89
C LYS A 344 -15.06 21.93 -1.69
N LYS A 345 -16.23 21.29 -1.56
CA LYS A 345 -17.10 21.44 -0.38
C LYS A 345 -16.40 20.94 0.88
N LEU A 346 -15.74 19.78 0.82
CA LEU A 346 -14.98 19.22 1.93
C LEU A 346 -13.99 20.25 2.49
N ILE A 347 -13.08 20.77 1.67
CA ILE A 347 -12.03 21.70 2.15
C ILE A 347 -12.56 23.06 2.56
N HIS A 348 -13.73 23.48 2.04
CA HIS A 348 -14.41 24.70 2.44
C HIS A 348 -15.09 24.55 3.82
N GLU A 349 -15.80 23.44 4.03
CA GLU A 349 -16.57 23.20 5.24
C GLU A 349 -15.76 22.57 6.38
N CYS A 350 -14.63 21.94 6.06
CA CYS A 350 -13.65 21.40 7.00
C CYS A 350 -12.26 21.95 6.64
N PRO A 351 -11.92 23.19 7.02
CA PRO A 351 -10.63 23.80 6.66
C PRO A 351 -9.41 23.03 7.17
N ASP A 352 -9.55 22.28 8.25
CA ASP A 352 -8.53 21.37 8.79
C ASP A 352 -8.28 20.16 7.88
N ALA A 353 -9.16 19.88 6.92
CA ALA A 353 -9.01 18.84 5.91
C ALA A 353 -8.34 19.34 4.61
N ILE A 354 -7.72 20.50 4.59
CA ILE A 354 -7.09 21.13 3.41
C ILE A 354 -5.98 20.27 2.78
N ASN A 355 -5.39 19.34 3.53
CA ASN A 355 -4.40 18.38 3.04
C ASN A 355 -5.03 17.17 2.31
N SER A 356 -6.35 17.06 2.30
CA SER A 356 -7.03 16.01 1.57
C SER A 356 -6.81 16.15 0.07
N ALA A 357 -6.61 15.01 -0.59
CA ALA A 357 -6.42 14.93 -2.04
C ALA A 357 -7.45 13.99 -2.65
N PHE A 358 -8.15 14.45 -3.68
CA PHE A 358 -8.94 13.61 -4.55
C PHE A 358 -8.06 13.20 -5.74
N ASN A 359 -7.73 11.91 -5.85
CA ASN A 359 -6.75 11.41 -6.80
C ASN A 359 -7.35 10.34 -7.70
N LEU A 360 -7.08 10.43 -9.00
CA LEU A 360 -7.25 9.34 -9.96
C LEU A 360 -5.86 8.92 -10.46
N GLN A 361 -5.48 7.67 -10.19
CA GLN A 361 -4.29 7.05 -10.77
C GLN A 361 -4.65 6.36 -12.08
N TRP A 362 -3.79 6.47 -13.08
CA TRP A 362 -3.96 5.80 -14.37
C TRP A 362 -2.68 5.08 -14.82
N ASP A 363 -2.85 4.11 -15.70
CA ASP A 363 -1.82 3.60 -16.62
C ASP A 363 -2.47 3.54 -18.01
N SER A 364 -1.81 4.08 -19.03
CA SER A 364 -2.31 4.05 -20.41
C SER A 364 -2.29 2.66 -21.03
N ARG A 365 -1.48 1.76 -20.48
CA ARG A 365 -1.36 0.38 -20.93
C ARG A 365 -2.03 -0.58 -19.95
N ALA A 366 -2.45 -1.71 -20.49
CA ALA A 366 -2.95 -2.79 -19.64
C ALA A 366 -1.89 -3.30 -18.66
N VAL A 367 -2.33 -3.70 -17.49
CA VAL A 367 -1.48 -4.37 -16.50
C VAL A 367 -0.95 -5.68 -17.10
N LYS A 368 0.34 -5.92 -16.94
CA LYS A 368 0.92 -7.21 -17.35
C LYS A 368 0.35 -8.32 -16.47
N THR A 369 -0.38 -9.24 -17.10
CA THR A 369 -1.01 -10.36 -16.40
C THR A 369 -0.03 -11.53 -16.30
N PRO A 370 0.13 -12.17 -15.13
CA PRO A 370 0.96 -13.34 -14.98
C PRO A 370 0.35 -14.57 -15.66
N GLU A 371 1.19 -15.54 -16.04
CA GLU A 371 0.74 -16.81 -16.65
C GLU A 371 -0.07 -17.68 -15.69
N LYS A 372 0.26 -17.62 -14.39
CA LYS A 372 -0.42 -18.40 -13.34
C LYS A 372 -1.35 -17.51 -12.53
N GLU A 373 -2.55 -17.98 -12.31
CA GLU A 373 -3.52 -17.35 -11.44
C GLU A 373 -3.03 -17.28 -9.98
N SER A 374 -3.55 -16.30 -9.24
CA SER A 374 -3.27 -16.09 -7.83
C SER A 374 -4.50 -15.54 -7.10
N ALA A 375 -4.38 -15.26 -5.82
CA ALA A 375 -5.41 -14.55 -5.07
C ALA A 375 -5.64 -13.12 -5.58
N MET A 376 -4.66 -12.52 -6.29
CA MET A 376 -4.84 -11.22 -6.94
C MET A 376 -5.89 -11.30 -8.05
N SER A 377 -6.83 -10.36 -8.09
CA SER A 377 -7.97 -10.39 -9.02
C SER A 377 -8.20 -9.09 -9.79
N SER A 378 -7.21 -8.18 -9.81
CA SER A 378 -7.38 -6.81 -10.30
C SER A 378 -6.58 -6.49 -11.56
N HIS A 379 -6.12 -7.51 -12.32
CA HIS A 379 -5.26 -7.31 -13.50
C HIS A 379 -5.95 -6.59 -14.66
N ASP A 380 -7.27 -6.55 -14.69
CA ASP A 380 -8.08 -5.84 -15.67
C ASP A 380 -8.34 -4.37 -15.32
N VAL A 381 -7.84 -3.89 -14.16
CA VAL A 381 -8.07 -2.52 -13.69
C VAL A 381 -6.87 -1.64 -14.04
N ARG A 382 -7.13 -0.56 -14.79
CA ARG A 382 -6.13 0.47 -15.16
C ARG A 382 -6.29 1.78 -14.42
N TYR A 383 -7.49 2.06 -13.91
CA TYR A 383 -7.83 3.32 -13.26
C TYR A 383 -8.13 3.06 -11.79
N TRP A 384 -7.49 3.80 -10.92
CA TRP A 384 -7.71 3.71 -9.49
C TRP A 384 -8.02 5.08 -8.92
N GLN A 385 -9.20 5.25 -8.37
CA GLN A 385 -9.40 6.34 -7.45
C GLN A 385 -8.64 6.00 -6.16
N VAL A 386 -7.84 6.95 -5.69
CA VAL A 386 -7.01 6.79 -4.48
C VAL A 386 -7.08 8.09 -3.70
N ASN A 387 -8.23 8.39 -3.13
CA ASN A 387 -8.35 9.58 -2.28
C ASN A 387 -7.52 9.41 -1.02
N ILE A 388 -6.81 10.46 -0.65
CA ILE A 388 -6.20 10.59 0.67
C ILE A 388 -7.02 11.64 1.42
N ILE A 389 -7.82 11.19 2.36
CA ILE A 389 -8.57 12.05 3.26
C ILE A 389 -7.71 12.31 4.48
N TRP A 390 -7.44 13.58 4.75
CA TRP A 390 -6.52 14.01 5.80
C TRP A 390 -7.08 15.21 6.53
N HIS A 391 -7.42 15.02 7.80
CA HIS A 391 -7.90 16.08 8.70
C HIS A 391 -7.13 16.05 10.03
N THR A 392 -7.14 17.18 10.76
CA THR A 392 -6.38 17.32 12.01
C THR A 392 -7.27 17.40 13.25
N ASP A 393 -8.57 17.69 13.10
CA ASP A 393 -9.55 17.65 14.18
C ASP A 393 -10.43 16.38 14.08
N GLU A 394 -10.31 15.49 15.07
CA GLU A 394 -11.10 14.24 15.13
C GLU A 394 -12.61 14.47 15.10
N LYS A 395 -13.08 15.61 15.61
CA LYS A 395 -14.52 15.96 15.62
C LYS A 395 -15.10 16.03 14.21
N ASN A 396 -14.29 16.35 13.21
CA ASN A 396 -14.70 16.43 11.82
C ASN A 396 -14.74 15.06 11.12
N ARG A 397 -14.25 13.99 11.75
CA ARG A 397 -14.10 12.64 11.16
C ARG A 397 -15.36 12.19 10.41
N HIS A 398 -16.52 12.22 11.07
CA HIS A 398 -17.77 11.75 10.46
C HIS A 398 -18.14 12.55 9.20
N LYS A 399 -17.96 13.88 9.24
CA LYS A 399 -18.26 14.76 8.11
C LYS A 399 -17.29 14.54 6.95
N VAL A 400 -16.00 14.44 7.26
CA VAL A 400 -14.94 14.18 6.30
C VAL A 400 -15.12 12.81 5.63
N ASP A 401 -15.47 11.79 6.42
CA ASP A 401 -15.77 10.45 5.92
C ASP A 401 -16.95 10.44 4.94
N LYS A 402 -18.03 11.18 5.25
CA LYS A 402 -19.19 11.31 4.36
C LYS A 402 -18.81 11.87 2.99
N TYR A 403 -18.00 12.94 2.95
CA TYR A 403 -17.53 13.51 1.68
C TYR A 403 -16.65 12.54 0.89
N ASN A 404 -15.79 11.77 1.57
CA ASN A 404 -15.00 10.73 0.90
C ASN A 404 -15.89 9.66 0.27
N ASP A 405 -16.87 9.18 1.01
CA ASP A 405 -17.78 8.13 0.54
C ASP A 405 -18.65 8.63 -0.63
N GLU A 406 -19.05 9.90 -0.62
CA GLU A 406 -19.74 10.56 -1.74
C GLU A 406 -18.84 10.64 -2.99
N CYS A 407 -17.58 11.06 -2.86
CA CYS A 407 -16.61 11.04 -3.96
C CYS A 407 -16.43 9.63 -4.53
N VAL A 408 -16.30 8.62 -3.67
CA VAL A 408 -16.16 7.23 -4.09
C VAL A 408 -17.40 6.74 -4.83
N ALA A 409 -18.60 7.07 -4.35
CA ALA A 409 -19.86 6.69 -4.98
C ALA A 409 -20.03 7.31 -6.38
N LEU A 410 -19.68 8.59 -6.53
CA LEU A 410 -19.72 9.29 -7.83
C LEU A 410 -18.79 8.63 -8.87
N MET A 411 -17.59 8.23 -8.45
CA MET A 411 -16.63 7.56 -9.33
C MET A 411 -17.07 6.13 -9.69
N ARG A 412 -17.66 5.39 -8.74
CA ARG A 412 -18.23 4.06 -9.01
C ARG A 412 -19.33 4.14 -10.08
N GLY A 413 -20.20 5.13 -9.97
CA GLY A 413 -21.42 5.20 -10.76
C GLY A 413 -22.45 4.14 -10.37
N PRO A 414 -23.53 3.98 -11.16
CA PRO A 414 -24.65 3.11 -10.82
C PRO A 414 -24.37 1.63 -11.07
N ASP A 415 -23.38 1.27 -11.88
CA ASP A 415 -23.08 -0.10 -12.26
C ASP A 415 -22.01 -0.70 -11.34
N GLU A 416 -22.46 -1.57 -10.43
CA GLU A 416 -21.58 -2.24 -9.47
C GLU A 416 -20.55 -3.19 -10.10
N THR A 417 -20.73 -3.59 -11.36
CA THR A 417 -19.79 -4.45 -12.08
C THR A 417 -18.55 -3.70 -12.59
N ARG A 418 -18.60 -2.36 -12.59
CA ARG A 418 -17.56 -1.50 -13.16
C ARG A 418 -16.49 -1.07 -12.17
N TYR A 419 -16.51 -1.58 -10.95
CA TYR A 419 -15.51 -1.23 -9.96
C TYR A 419 -15.16 -2.43 -9.07
N ILE A 420 -13.99 -2.33 -8.45
CA ILE A 420 -13.52 -3.27 -7.44
C ILE A 420 -12.94 -2.52 -6.25
N ASP A 421 -12.99 -3.11 -5.08
CA ASP A 421 -12.31 -2.55 -3.91
C ASP A 421 -10.83 -2.94 -3.93
N PHE A 422 -9.97 -2.02 -3.48
CA PHE A 422 -8.54 -2.31 -3.36
C PHE A 422 -8.27 -3.19 -2.14
N GLN A 423 -7.44 -4.22 -2.31
CA GLN A 423 -7.30 -5.30 -1.33
C GLN A 423 -6.73 -4.85 0.02
N ASN A 424 -5.86 -3.83 0.04
CA ASN A 424 -5.12 -3.46 1.26
C ASN A 424 -5.62 -2.22 1.98
N ALA A 425 -6.30 -1.32 1.33
CA ALA A 425 -6.45 0.02 1.85
C ALA A 425 -7.79 0.29 2.54
N THR A 426 -8.80 -0.50 2.26
CA THR A 426 -10.12 -0.34 2.87
C THR A 426 -10.65 -1.66 3.42
N ARG A 427 -11.32 -1.59 4.57
CA ARG A 427 -12.10 -2.71 5.12
C ARG A 427 -13.57 -2.62 4.72
N THR A 428 -13.94 -1.57 4.01
CA THR A 428 -15.31 -1.30 3.63
C THR A 428 -15.68 -2.07 2.37
N GLY A 429 -16.90 -2.54 2.31
CA GLY A 429 -17.45 -3.25 1.17
C GLY A 429 -17.32 -4.78 1.25
N PRO A 430 -18.09 -5.48 0.43
CA PRO A 430 -18.13 -6.93 0.41
C PRO A 430 -16.80 -7.53 -0.03
N ILE A 431 -16.39 -8.62 0.60
CA ILE A 431 -15.14 -9.32 0.29
C ILE A 431 -15.09 -9.79 -1.18
N GLN A 432 -16.24 -10.03 -1.78
CA GLN A 432 -16.39 -10.43 -3.19
C GLN A 432 -15.86 -9.36 -4.17
N ARG A 433 -15.85 -8.11 -3.77
CA ARG A 433 -15.27 -7.02 -4.57
C ARG A 433 -13.74 -6.97 -4.49
N ARG A 434 -13.17 -7.55 -3.43
CA ARG A 434 -11.70 -7.60 -3.23
C ARG A 434 -11.09 -8.81 -3.89
N TYR A 435 -11.75 -9.95 -3.78
CA TYR A 435 -11.29 -11.24 -4.32
C TYR A 435 -12.35 -11.77 -5.24
N ARG A 436 -12.41 -11.25 -6.47
CA ARG A 436 -13.43 -11.57 -7.44
C ARG A 436 -13.39 -13.04 -7.89
N GLY A 437 -14.55 -13.63 -8.04
CA GLY A 437 -14.75 -15.01 -8.45
C GLY A 437 -14.98 -15.97 -7.29
N GLU A 438 -16.09 -16.71 -7.36
CA GLU A 438 -16.52 -17.65 -6.31
C GLU A 438 -15.49 -18.74 -6.04
N ALA A 439 -14.86 -19.29 -7.10
CA ALA A 439 -13.81 -20.30 -6.97
C ALA A 439 -12.60 -19.77 -6.16
N ARG A 440 -12.20 -18.50 -6.38
CA ARG A 440 -11.11 -17.86 -5.65
C ARG A 440 -11.47 -17.68 -4.17
N LEU A 441 -12.67 -17.21 -3.87
CA LEU A 441 -13.14 -17.05 -2.49
C LEU A 441 -13.24 -18.39 -1.78
N LYS A 442 -13.78 -19.42 -2.43
CA LYS A 442 -13.82 -20.78 -1.89
C LYS A 442 -12.44 -21.31 -1.55
N LYS A 443 -11.46 -21.12 -2.44
CA LYS A 443 -10.07 -21.52 -2.21
C LYS A 443 -9.45 -20.74 -1.06
N LEU A 444 -9.63 -19.42 -0.97
CA LEU A 444 -9.13 -18.60 0.15
C LEU A 444 -9.71 -19.07 1.49
N ARG A 445 -11.01 -19.33 1.58
CA ARG A 445 -11.64 -19.83 2.79
C ARG A 445 -11.16 -21.24 3.17
N GLN A 446 -10.93 -22.11 2.19
CA GLN A 446 -10.33 -23.43 2.43
C GLN A 446 -8.92 -23.31 3.03
N LEU A 447 -8.05 -22.51 2.40
CA LEU A 447 -6.68 -22.28 2.87
C LEU A 447 -6.66 -21.60 4.24
N LYS A 448 -7.60 -20.71 4.52
CA LYS A 448 -7.73 -20.09 5.83
C LYS A 448 -8.02 -21.12 6.93
N ARG A 449 -8.95 -22.06 6.68
CA ARG A 449 -9.22 -23.16 7.63
C ARG A 449 -8.03 -24.10 7.84
N GLU A 450 -7.18 -24.23 6.83
CA GLU A 450 -5.98 -25.07 6.91
C GLU A 450 -4.84 -24.39 7.68
N TRP A 451 -4.55 -23.12 7.33
CA TRP A 451 -3.36 -22.41 7.82
C TRP A 451 -3.59 -21.56 9.07
N ASP A 452 -4.80 -21.04 9.25
CA ASP A 452 -5.15 -20.22 10.42
C ASP A 452 -6.61 -20.43 10.84
N PRO A 453 -6.98 -21.64 11.28
CA PRO A 453 -8.36 -22.00 11.65
C PRO A 453 -8.91 -21.20 12.84
N GLN A 454 -8.02 -20.64 13.68
CA GLN A 454 -8.38 -19.85 14.86
C GLN A 454 -8.44 -18.34 14.59
N GLY A 455 -8.12 -17.90 13.36
CA GLY A 455 -8.13 -16.49 12.99
C GLY A 455 -7.07 -15.66 13.74
N VAL A 456 -5.90 -16.23 14.03
CA VAL A 456 -4.80 -15.54 14.74
C VAL A 456 -4.38 -14.28 14.03
N PHE A 457 -4.28 -14.34 12.69
CA PHE A 457 -3.82 -13.24 11.83
C PHE A 457 -4.94 -12.40 11.22
N THR A 458 -6.22 -12.71 11.48
CA THR A 458 -7.33 -12.13 10.72
C THR A 458 -8.58 -11.78 11.50
N ARG A 459 -8.54 -11.68 12.80
CA ARG A 459 -9.72 -11.29 13.61
C ARG A 459 -10.52 -10.09 13.07
N GLN A 460 -10.02 -9.42 12.04
CA GLN A 460 -10.59 -8.18 11.53
C GLN A 460 -10.71 -8.11 9.99
N LEU A 461 -10.32 -9.14 9.21
CA LEU A 461 -10.09 -8.99 7.78
C LEU A 461 -10.83 -9.99 6.89
N LEU A 462 -11.06 -11.20 7.33
CA LEU A 462 -11.73 -12.25 6.56
C LEU A 462 -12.56 -13.10 7.52
N ASP A 463 -13.87 -12.96 7.46
CA ASP A 463 -14.79 -13.89 8.11
C ASP A 463 -14.83 -15.19 7.31
N ILE A 464 -14.67 -16.30 8.03
CA ILE A 464 -14.52 -17.63 7.42
C ILE A 464 -15.89 -18.33 7.29
N ASP A 465 -16.93 -17.79 7.90
CA ASP A 465 -18.27 -18.35 7.97
C ASP A 465 -19.02 -18.36 6.65
#